data_42a0f0a2d0b6b59400d4acc144ff0213
#
_entry.id   42a0f0a2d0b6b59400d4acc144ff0213
#
_cell.length_a   1.000
_cell.length_b   1.000
_cell.length_c   1.000
_cell.angle_alpha   90.00
_cell.angle_beta   90.00
_cell.angle_gamma   90.00
#
_symmetry.space_group_name_H-M   'P 1'
#
loop_
_entity.id
_entity.type
_entity.pdbx_description
1 polymer ?
#
loop_
_entity_poly.entity_id
_entity_poly.type
_entity_poly.pdbx_seq_one_letter_code
_entity_poly.pdbx_strand_id
1 'polypeptide(L)'
;ISDEDFNTILEFGRLSPSSVGSEPWKFLVIQNKELREKLKPIAWGMANTLDDASHVVIIVAKKNARYDSDFLLQTLAKRNLPEDQMQMALDRYKKFQVHDMKIADDERALFEWARKNTYIALGNMLTGAAMLGIDSCPVEGMDYDAVTQLLTEEGLLDPEDYGVSVAATFGYRSREIDPKPRKPLDELVVWAK
;
A
#
# COMPACT_ATOMS: atom_id res chain seq x y z
N ILE A 1 17.86 7.59 8.54
CA ILE A 1 17.30 8.29 7.37
C ILE A 1 16.90 9.68 7.83
N SER A 2 17.23 10.72 7.05
CA SER A 2 16.76 12.08 7.31
C SER A 2 15.24 12.21 7.09
N ASP A 3 14.61 13.20 7.75
CA ASP A 3 13.19 13.47 7.52
C ASP A 3 12.91 13.89 6.07
N GLU A 4 13.85 14.58 5.41
CA GLU A 4 13.75 15.00 4.01
C GLU A 4 13.73 13.79 3.07
N ASP A 5 14.66 12.84 3.24
CA ASP A 5 14.74 11.64 2.43
C ASP A 5 13.51 10.76 2.65
N PHE A 6 13.06 10.62 3.91
CA PHE A 6 11.90 9.80 4.20
C PHE A 6 10.60 10.42 3.67
N ASN A 7 10.44 11.73 3.76
CA ASN A 7 9.32 12.43 3.12
C ASN A 7 9.34 12.25 1.60
N THR A 8 10.53 12.23 0.98
CA THR A 8 10.68 11.93 -0.44
C THR A 8 10.19 10.50 -0.76
N ILE A 9 10.52 9.52 0.08
CA ILE A 9 10.00 8.14 -0.07
C ILE A 9 8.46 8.11 0.04
N LEU A 10 7.88 8.84 0.98
CA LEU A 10 6.42 8.95 1.11
C LEU A 10 5.78 9.60 -0.12
N GLU A 11 6.43 10.60 -0.72
CA GLU A 11 5.97 11.24 -1.97
C GLU A 11 5.98 10.28 -3.16
N PHE A 12 6.96 9.37 -3.28
CA PHE A 12 6.91 8.30 -4.28
C PHE A 12 5.65 7.42 -4.11
N GLY A 13 5.29 7.11 -2.87
CA GLY A 13 4.05 6.40 -2.57
C GLY A 13 2.80 7.21 -2.94
N ARG A 14 2.74 8.47 -2.48
CA ARG A 14 1.61 9.37 -2.70
C ARG A 14 1.34 9.65 -4.19
N LEU A 15 2.39 9.84 -4.98
CA LEU A 15 2.29 10.15 -6.41
C LEU A 15 2.08 8.92 -7.29
N SER A 16 1.97 7.74 -6.69
CA SER A 16 1.77 6.50 -7.43
C SER A 16 0.43 6.49 -8.18
N PRO A 17 0.39 5.94 -9.39
CA PRO A 17 -0.87 5.73 -10.08
C PRO A 17 -1.70 4.65 -9.37
N SER A 18 -3.01 4.76 -9.49
CA SER A 18 -3.94 3.75 -9.00
C SER A 18 -5.03 3.46 -10.02
N SER A 19 -5.64 2.28 -9.93
CA SER A 19 -6.77 1.92 -10.78
C SER A 19 -7.89 2.93 -10.61
N VAL A 20 -8.39 3.45 -11.71
CA VAL A 20 -9.37 4.54 -11.80
C VAL A 20 -8.97 5.82 -11.03
N GLY A 21 -7.71 5.93 -10.61
CA GLY A 21 -7.22 7.04 -9.79
C GLY A 21 -7.86 7.06 -8.40
N SER A 22 -8.13 5.90 -7.83
CA SER A 22 -8.87 5.75 -6.57
C SER A 22 -8.04 6.08 -5.32
N GLU A 23 -6.72 5.95 -5.39
CA GLU A 23 -5.80 6.20 -4.25
C GLU A 23 -6.27 5.53 -2.94
N PRO A 24 -6.54 4.19 -2.94
CA PRO A 24 -7.26 3.54 -1.85
C PRO A 24 -6.34 3.14 -0.71
N TRP A 25 -5.41 4.01 -0.30
CA TRP A 25 -4.39 3.73 0.71
C TRP A 25 -4.23 4.82 1.74
N LYS A 26 -3.66 4.41 2.88
CA LYS A 26 -2.99 5.28 3.86
C LYS A 26 -1.66 4.65 4.26
N PHE A 27 -0.71 5.48 4.64
CA PHE A 27 0.61 5.08 5.12
C PHE A 27 0.69 5.36 6.62
N LEU A 28 0.74 4.31 7.43
CA LEU A 28 0.93 4.41 8.87
C LEU A 28 2.43 4.31 9.17
N VAL A 29 3.06 5.41 9.56
CA VAL A 29 4.48 5.45 9.89
C VAL A 29 4.65 5.15 11.38
N ILE A 30 5.26 4.02 11.71
CA ILE A 30 5.39 3.51 13.07
C ILE A 30 6.79 3.84 13.61
N GLN A 31 6.89 4.98 14.33
CA GLN A 31 8.13 5.39 14.98
C GLN A 31 8.11 5.16 16.50
N ASN A 32 6.94 4.95 17.09
CA ASN A 32 6.80 4.64 18.51
C ASN A 32 7.45 3.28 18.83
N LYS A 33 8.45 3.28 19.74
CA LYS A 33 9.21 2.09 20.12
C LYS A 33 8.35 1.05 20.83
N GLU A 34 7.45 1.48 21.69
CA GLU A 34 6.55 0.56 22.44
C GLU A 34 5.61 -0.17 21.48
N LEU A 35 5.10 0.54 20.46
CA LEU A 35 4.27 -0.07 19.42
C LEU A 35 5.08 -1.05 18.56
N ARG A 36 6.35 -0.73 18.25
CA ARG A 36 7.24 -1.67 17.54
C ARG A 36 7.48 -2.95 18.37
N GLU A 37 7.65 -2.85 19.69
CA GLU A 37 7.77 -4.03 20.57
C GLU A 37 6.50 -4.89 20.55
N LYS A 38 5.32 -4.27 20.56
CA LYS A 38 4.03 -4.98 20.46
C LYS A 38 3.85 -5.68 19.11
N LEU A 39 4.42 -5.13 18.02
CA LEU A 39 4.37 -5.72 16.68
C LEU A 39 5.27 -6.96 16.53
N LYS A 40 6.41 -7.06 17.25
CA LYS A 40 7.37 -8.16 17.09
C LYS A 40 6.75 -9.57 17.13
N PRO A 41 5.93 -9.93 18.11
CA PRO A 41 5.37 -11.28 18.22
C PRO A 41 4.34 -11.60 17.13
N ILE A 42 3.73 -10.58 16.52
CA ILE A 42 2.64 -10.73 15.54
C ILE A 42 3.02 -10.37 14.11
N ALA A 43 4.22 -9.79 13.90
CA ALA A 43 4.73 -9.39 12.59
C ALA A 43 6.11 -10.01 12.34
N TRP A 44 6.14 -11.34 12.28
CA TRP A 44 7.37 -12.16 12.22
C TRP A 44 8.28 -11.83 11.03
N GLY A 45 7.73 -11.37 9.90
CA GLY A 45 8.50 -10.98 8.72
C GLY A 45 9.37 -9.74 8.90
N MET A 46 9.09 -8.93 9.92
CA MET A 46 9.90 -7.74 10.26
C MET A 46 10.42 -7.75 11.70
N ALA A 47 10.24 -8.83 12.45
CA ALA A 47 10.62 -8.91 13.86
C ALA A 47 12.10 -8.53 14.09
N ASN A 48 12.98 -8.95 13.20
CA ASN A 48 14.42 -8.68 13.29
C ASN A 48 14.82 -7.25 12.86
N THR A 49 13.93 -6.50 12.23
CA THR A 49 14.20 -5.14 11.72
C THR A 49 13.46 -4.06 12.51
N LEU A 50 12.49 -4.43 13.34
CA LEU A 50 11.69 -3.47 14.13
C LEU A 50 12.53 -2.65 15.11
N ASP A 51 13.64 -3.21 15.61
CA ASP A 51 14.56 -2.50 16.52
C ASP A 51 15.42 -1.47 15.80
N ASP A 52 15.96 -1.84 14.64
CA ASP A 52 17.04 -1.13 13.97
C ASP A 52 16.59 -0.32 12.75
N ALA A 53 15.42 -0.65 12.18
CA ALA A 53 14.89 0.09 11.05
C ALA A 53 14.68 1.56 11.39
N SER A 54 15.20 2.46 10.55
CA SER A 54 14.98 3.89 10.69
C SER A 54 13.48 4.20 10.68
N HIS A 55 12.76 3.66 9.68
CA HIS A 55 11.32 3.86 9.55
C HIS A 55 10.61 2.54 9.26
N VAL A 56 9.41 2.40 9.82
CA VAL A 56 8.49 1.29 9.57
C VAL A 56 7.19 1.87 9.03
N VAL A 57 6.72 1.35 7.91
CA VAL A 57 5.45 1.78 7.30
C VAL A 57 4.52 0.58 7.20
N ILE A 58 3.31 0.71 7.73
CA ILE A 58 2.22 -0.23 7.45
C ILE A 58 1.28 0.46 6.46
N ILE A 59 1.09 -0.13 5.30
CA ILE A 59 0.18 0.39 4.28
C ILE A 59 -1.17 -0.30 4.47
N VAL A 60 -2.21 0.51 4.63
CA VAL A 60 -3.57 0.03 4.78
C VAL A 60 -4.38 0.37 3.53
N ALA A 61 -5.32 -0.50 3.17
CA ALA A 61 -6.17 -0.36 2.00
C ALA A 61 -7.62 -0.08 2.41
N LYS A 62 -8.32 0.76 1.63
CA LYS A 62 -9.74 1.05 1.83
C LYS A 62 -10.57 -0.19 1.59
N LYS A 63 -11.43 -0.58 2.54
CA LYS A 63 -12.27 -1.76 2.44
C LYS A 63 -13.40 -1.61 1.43
N ASN A 64 -14.17 -0.56 1.55
CA ASN A 64 -15.30 -0.32 0.66
C ASN A 64 -14.97 0.76 -0.38
N ALA A 65 -14.12 0.42 -1.36
CA ALA A 65 -13.85 1.28 -2.52
C ALA A 65 -14.78 0.95 -3.69
N ARG A 66 -16.09 0.78 -3.41
CA ARG A 66 -17.11 0.53 -4.41
C ARG A 66 -17.37 1.79 -5.25
N TYR A 67 -17.79 1.61 -6.52
CA TYR A 67 -18.00 2.71 -7.47
C TYR A 67 -18.95 3.81 -6.99
N ASP A 68 -19.91 3.48 -6.12
CA ASP A 68 -20.92 4.38 -5.55
C ASP A 68 -20.65 4.72 -4.07
N SER A 69 -19.48 4.34 -3.52
CA SER A 69 -19.12 4.72 -2.16
C SER A 69 -18.74 6.19 -2.05
N ASP A 70 -19.02 6.80 -0.90
CA ASP A 70 -18.61 8.19 -0.61
C ASP A 70 -17.12 8.41 -0.86
N PHE A 71 -16.29 7.41 -0.57
CA PHE A 71 -14.87 7.46 -0.82
C PHE A 71 -14.53 7.71 -2.29
N LEU A 72 -15.08 6.92 -3.22
CA LEU A 72 -14.82 7.09 -4.66
C LEU A 72 -15.51 8.34 -5.21
N LEU A 73 -16.70 8.66 -4.75
CA LEU A 73 -17.40 9.88 -5.15
C LEU A 73 -16.60 11.14 -4.76
N GLN A 74 -16.10 11.21 -3.53
CA GLN A 74 -15.26 12.32 -3.06
C GLN A 74 -13.92 12.39 -3.82
N THR A 75 -13.30 11.24 -4.10
CA THR A 75 -12.04 11.19 -4.86
C THR A 75 -12.26 11.69 -6.30
N LEU A 76 -13.36 11.31 -6.92
CA LEU A 76 -13.72 11.78 -8.26
C LEU A 76 -14.07 13.28 -8.27
N ALA A 77 -14.77 13.78 -7.24
CA ALA A 77 -15.13 15.19 -7.12
C ALA A 77 -13.90 16.13 -7.07
N LYS A 78 -12.78 15.68 -6.51
CA LYS A 78 -11.51 16.46 -6.48
C LYS A 78 -10.97 16.78 -7.87
N ARG A 79 -11.42 16.10 -8.92
CA ARG A 79 -10.99 16.35 -10.30
C ARG A 79 -11.65 17.55 -10.94
N ASN A 80 -12.67 18.14 -10.29
CA ASN A 80 -13.42 19.30 -10.78
C ASN A 80 -13.91 19.15 -12.24
N LEU A 81 -14.41 17.96 -12.58
CA LEU A 81 -14.91 17.67 -13.92
C LEU A 81 -16.27 18.35 -14.15
N PRO A 82 -16.59 18.77 -15.39
CA PRO A 82 -17.95 19.14 -15.78
C PRO A 82 -18.94 18.00 -15.46
N GLU A 83 -20.22 18.36 -15.24
CA GLU A 83 -21.24 17.40 -14.77
C GLU A 83 -21.43 16.20 -15.71
N ASP A 84 -21.44 16.44 -17.02
CA ASP A 84 -21.51 15.40 -18.04
C ASP A 84 -20.32 14.44 -18.00
N GLN A 85 -19.12 14.96 -17.81
CA GLN A 85 -17.89 14.15 -17.69
C GLN A 85 -17.85 13.40 -16.38
N MET A 86 -18.37 13.99 -15.29
CA MET A 86 -18.53 13.33 -14.00
C MET A 86 -19.44 12.10 -14.13
N GLN A 87 -20.61 12.27 -14.76
CA GLN A 87 -21.56 11.16 -14.97
C GLN A 87 -20.93 10.04 -15.83
N MET A 88 -20.23 10.41 -16.90
CA MET A 88 -19.50 9.44 -17.75
C MET A 88 -18.43 8.67 -16.96
N ALA A 89 -17.72 9.32 -16.04
CA ALA A 89 -16.73 8.67 -15.20
C ALA A 89 -17.36 7.69 -14.20
N LEU A 90 -18.47 8.07 -13.58
CA LEU A 90 -19.23 7.20 -12.68
C LEU A 90 -19.77 5.96 -13.40
N ASP A 91 -20.37 6.13 -14.59
CA ASP A 91 -20.88 5.03 -15.41
C ASP A 91 -19.74 4.07 -15.81
N ARG A 92 -18.56 4.61 -16.14
CA ARG A 92 -17.37 3.82 -16.45
C ARG A 92 -16.88 3.03 -15.24
N TYR A 93 -16.87 3.64 -14.05
CA TYR A 93 -16.45 2.96 -12.82
C TYR A 93 -17.43 1.85 -12.44
N LYS A 94 -18.73 2.11 -12.56
CA LYS A 94 -19.77 1.11 -12.36
C LYS A 94 -19.58 -0.07 -13.32
N LYS A 95 -19.47 0.21 -14.63
CA LYS A 95 -19.22 -0.83 -15.63
C LYS A 95 -17.98 -1.65 -15.30
N PHE A 96 -16.87 -0.98 -14.97
CA PHE A 96 -15.61 -1.62 -14.62
C PHE A 96 -15.76 -2.58 -13.44
N GLN A 97 -16.34 -2.15 -12.33
CA GLN A 97 -16.48 -3.00 -11.14
C GLN A 97 -17.56 -4.07 -11.26
N VAL A 98 -18.68 -3.77 -11.92
CA VAL A 98 -19.82 -4.70 -12.04
C VAL A 98 -19.61 -5.73 -13.15
N HIS A 99 -19.14 -5.28 -14.33
CA HIS A 99 -19.08 -6.14 -15.52
C HIS A 99 -17.67 -6.64 -15.84
N ASP A 100 -16.68 -5.75 -15.82
CA ASP A 100 -15.34 -6.09 -16.31
C ASP A 100 -14.57 -6.86 -15.24
N MET A 101 -14.59 -6.41 -13.98
CA MET A 101 -13.89 -7.04 -12.84
C MET A 101 -14.80 -7.96 -12.01
N LYS A 102 -16.12 -7.74 -12.01
CA LYS A 102 -17.12 -8.49 -11.23
C LYS A 102 -16.83 -8.53 -9.74
N ILE A 103 -16.50 -7.37 -9.17
CA ILE A 103 -16.09 -7.24 -7.76
C ILE A 103 -17.07 -6.39 -6.93
N ALA A 104 -18.05 -5.73 -7.56
CA ALA A 104 -18.88 -4.73 -6.91
C ALA A 104 -19.72 -5.26 -5.73
N ASP A 105 -20.11 -6.53 -5.77
CA ASP A 105 -20.98 -7.16 -4.77
C ASP A 105 -20.23 -8.20 -3.91
N ASP A 106 -18.89 -8.15 -3.91
CA ASP A 106 -18.02 -9.01 -3.10
C ASP A 106 -17.03 -8.12 -2.33
N GLU A 107 -17.26 -7.98 -1.02
CA GLU A 107 -16.44 -7.15 -0.14
C GLU A 107 -14.97 -7.58 -0.12
N ARG A 108 -14.73 -8.90 -0.15
CA ARG A 108 -13.37 -9.44 -0.19
C ARG A 108 -12.68 -9.09 -1.51
N ALA A 109 -13.39 -9.27 -2.63
CA ALA A 109 -12.83 -8.94 -3.95
C ALA A 109 -12.56 -7.43 -4.10
N LEU A 110 -13.44 -6.56 -3.56
CA LEU A 110 -13.23 -5.11 -3.50
C LEU A 110 -11.99 -4.76 -2.67
N PHE A 111 -11.85 -5.37 -1.49
CA PHE A 111 -10.69 -5.14 -0.64
C PHE A 111 -9.40 -5.63 -1.30
N GLU A 112 -9.39 -6.84 -1.91
CA GLU A 112 -8.23 -7.35 -2.64
C GLU A 112 -7.88 -6.47 -3.86
N TRP A 113 -8.87 -5.90 -4.53
CA TRP A 113 -8.63 -4.92 -5.59
C TRP A 113 -7.96 -3.65 -5.05
N ALA A 114 -8.44 -3.13 -3.91
CA ALA A 114 -7.83 -1.98 -3.25
C ALA A 114 -6.38 -2.31 -2.79
N ARG A 115 -6.16 -3.50 -2.21
CA ARG A 115 -4.83 -3.99 -1.81
C ARG A 115 -3.83 -4.03 -2.97
N LYS A 116 -4.24 -4.48 -4.17
CA LYS A 116 -3.35 -4.48 -5.35
C LYS A 116 -2.79 -3.09 -5.67
N ASN A 117 -3.57 -2.03 -5.44
CA ASN A 117 -3.12 -0.66 -5.66
C ASN A 117 -2.05 -0.24 -4.63
N THR A 118 -2.12 -0.73 -3.40
CA THR A 118 -1.09 -0.43 -2.39
C THR A 118 0.28 -0.99 -2.77
N TYR A 119 0.34 -2.09 -3.53
CA TYR A 119 1.60 -2.67 -4.03
C TYR A 119 2.24 -1.83 -5.13
N ILE A 120 1.44 -1.05 -5.88
CA ILE A 120 1.99 -0.06 -6.81
C ILE A 120 2.71 1.03 -6.02
N ALA A 121 2.06 1.58 -5.00
CA ALA A 121 2.65 2.59 -4.12
C ALA A 121 3.90 2.04 -3.40
N LEU A 122 3.81 0.84 -2.84
CA LEU A 122 4.95 0.14 -2.21
C LEU A 122 6.12 0.01 -3.18
N GLY A 123 5.89 -0.51 -4.39
CA GLY A 123 6.94 -0.68 -5.40
C GLY A 123 7.66 0.63 -5.73
N ASN A 124 6.92 1.74 -5.85
CA ASN A 124 7.48 3.06 -6.08
C ASN A 124 8.28 3.56 -4.86
N MET A 125 7.78 3.35 -3.64
CA MET A 125 8.51 3.69 -2.40
C MET A 125 9.83 2.92 -2.29
N LEU A 126 9.82 1.60 -2.59
CA LEU A 126 11.03 0.78 -2.57
C LEU A 126 12.05 1.22 -3.63
N THR A 127 11.57 1.57 -4.82
CA THR A 127 12.41 2.08 -5.91
C THR A 127 12.98 3.46 -5.55
N GLY A 128 12.15 4.35 -5.03
CA GLY A 128 12.56 5.68 -4.58
C GLY A 128 13.60 5.60 -3.46
N ALA A 129 13.41 4.73 -2.47
CA ALA A 129 14.40 4.47 -1.42
C ALA A 129 15.75 4.02 -2.01
N ALA A 130 15.72 3.07 -2.96
CA ALA A 130 16.93 2.59 -3.60
C ALA A 130 17.66 3.69 -4.39
N MET A 131 16.93 4.60 -5.04
CA MET A 131 17.51 5.75 -5.74
C MET A 131 18.18 6.75 -4.78
N LEU A 132 17.75 6.80 -3.52
CA LEU A 132 18.36 7.61 -2.45
C LEU A 132 19.48 6.86 -1.70
N GLY A 133 19.83 5.62 -2.10
CA GLY A 133 20.79 4.79 -1.42
C GLY A 133 20.30 4.21 -0.08
N ILE A 134 18.98 4.15 0.10
CA ILE A 134 18.30 3.63 1.28
C ILE A 134 17.81 2.21 1.00
N ASP A 135 18.11 1.30 1.90
CA ASP A 135 17.60 -0.07 1.82
C ASP A 135 16.18 -0.17 2.35
N SER A 136 15.44 -1.12 1.79
CA SER A 136 14.07 -1.37 2.17
C SER A 136 13.72 -2.85 2.10
N CYS A 137 12.79 -3.28 2.94
CA CYS A 137 12.29 -4.65 2.94
C CYS A 137 10.75 -4.63 2.99
N PRO A 138 10.06 -5.11 1.92
CA PRO A 138 8.62 -5.31 1.96
C PRO A 138 8.28 -6.53 2.81
N VAL A 139 7.18 -6.47 3.58
CA VAL A 139 6.81 -7.48 4.56
C VAL A 139 5.32 -7.81 4.45
N GLU A 140 5.04 -9.08 4.20
CA GLU A 140 3.70 -9.69 4.31
C GLU A 140 3.59 -10.63 5.53
N GLY A 141 4.75 -11.03 6.07
CA GLY A 141 4.84 -12.00 7.17
C GLY A 141 4.32 -11.45 8.49
N MET A 142 2.99 -11.44 8.67
CA MET A 142 2.32 -10.99 9.89
C MET A 142 0.98 -11.69 10.08
N ASP A 143 0.51 -11.72 11.32
CA ASP A 143 -0.87 -12.03 11.63
C ASP A 143 -1.72 -10.77 11.39
N TYR A 144 -2.47 -10.77 10.29
CA TYR A 144 -3.24 -9.60 9.85
C TYR A 144 -4.34 -9.21 10.83
N ASP A 145 -4.97 -10.18 11.49
CA ASP A 145 -6.03 -9.92 12.47
C ASP A 145 -5.45 -9.31 13.74
N ALA A 146 -4.36 -9.87 14.25
CA ALA A 146 -3.68 -9.34 15.42
C ALA A 146 -3.07 -7.95 15.18
N VAL A 147 -2.48 -7.70 14.01
CA VAL A 147 -1.98 -6.36 13.65
C VAL A 147 -3.12 -5.36 13.50
N THR A 148 -4.24 -5.75 12.87
CA THR A 148 -5.43 -4.91 12.77
C THR A 148 -5.97 -4.55 14.14
N GLN A 149 -6.11 -5.52 15.03
CA GLN A 149 -6.56 -5.29 16.40
C GLN A 149 -5.63 -4.31 17.13
N LEU A 150 -4.32 -4.56 17.12
CA LEU A 150 -3.34 -3.69 17.77
C LEU A 150 -3.42 -2.24 17.25
N LEU A 151 -3.47 -2.03 15.93
CA LEU A 151 -3.55 -0.69 15.33
C LEU A 151 -4.88 0.01 15.67
N THR A 152 -5.96 -0.76 15.83
CA THR A 152 -7.27 -0.24 16.26
C THR A 152 -7.23 0.20 17.73
N GLU A 153 -6.67 -0.62 18.62
CA GLU A 153 -6.50 -0.30 20.04
C GLU A 153 -5.61 0.94 20.26
N GLU A 154 -4.61 1.14 19.40
CA GLU A 154 -3.74 2.33 19.42
C GLU A 154 -4.38 3.56 18.72
N GLY A 155 -5.61 3.44 18.21
CA GLY A 155 -6.33 4.53 17.54
C GLY A 155 -5.78 4.95 16.17
N LEU A 156 -4.97 4.08 15.54
CA LEU A 156 -4.31 4.35 14.25
C LEU A 156 -5.09 3.81 13.06
N LEU A 157 -6.02 2.90 13.28
CA LEU A 157 -6.81 2.24 12.24
C LEU A 157 -8.28 2.16 12.66
N ASP A 158 -9.16 2.59 11.76
CA ASP A 158 -10.57 2.24 11.81
C ASP A 158 -10.77 0.95 10.98
N PRO A 159 -11.06 -0.20 11.64
CA PRO A 159 -11.14 -1.49 10.96
C PRO A 159 -12.38 -1.63 10.06
N GLU A 160 -13.40 -0.77 10.22
CA GLU A 160 -14.56 -0.73 9.33
C GLU A 160 -14.20 -0.06 8.00
N ASP A 161 -13.27 0.88 8.03
CA ASP A 161 -12.91 1.70 6.88
C ASP A 161 -11.68 1.15 6.11
N TYR A 162 -10.67 0.66 6.84
CA TYR A 162 -9.41 0.22 6.28
C TYR A 162 -9.00 -1.15 6.82
N GLY A 163 -8.24 -1.89 6.04
CA GLY A 163 -7.59 -3.13 6.45
C GLY A 163 -6.10 -3.09 6.16
N VAL A 164 -5.34 -3.84 6.93
CA VAL A 164 -3.89 -3.99 6.72
C VAL A 164 -3.63 -4.65 5.37
N SER A 165 -2.74 -4.07 4.57
CA SER A 165 -2.36 -4.61 3.26
C SER A 165 -0.97 -5.20 3.25
N VAL A 166 0.04 -4.40 3.55
CA VAL A 166 1.45 -4.79 3.50
C VAL A 166 2.25 -3.83 4.36
N ALA A 167 3.43 -4.23 4.82
CA ALA A 167 4.36 -3.34 5.50
C ALA A 167 5.68 -3.22 4.75
N ALA A 168 6.47 -2.21 5.10
CA ALA A 168 7.85 -2.08 4.69
C ALA A 168 8.69 -1.46 5.80
N THR A 169 9.95 -1.89 5.89
CA THR A 169 10.97 -1.28 6.73
C THR A 169 12.02 -0.60 5.88
N PHE A 170 12.54 0.54 6.35
CA PHE A 170 13.53 1.36 5.65
C PHE A 170 14.71 1.66 6.58
N GLY A 171 15.93 1.59 6.06
CA GLY A 171 17.15 1.84 6.83
C GLY A 171 18.39 1.77 5.96
N TYR A 172 19.54 1.81 6.59
CA TYR A 172 20.82 1.55 5.94
C TYR A 172 21.32 0.16 6.33
N ARG A 173 21.82 -0.60 5.36
CA ARG A 173 22.37 -1.93 5.64
C ARG A 173 23.59 -1.85 6.55
N SER A 174 23.69 -2.80 7.48
CA SER A 174 24.84 -2.95 8.37
C SER A 174 25.96 -3.85 7.77
N ARG A 175 25.66 -4.55 6.66
CA ARG A 175 26.58 -5.46 5.98
C ARG A 175 26.28 -5.51 4.49
N GLU A 176 27.26 -5.87 3.69
CA GLU A 176 27.03 -6.19 2.29
C GLU A 176 26.12 -7.42 2.17
N ILE A 177 25.29 -7.42 1.14
CA ILE A 177 24.37 -8.50 0.82
C ILE A 177 24.77 -9.15 -0.50
N ASP A 178 24.64 -10.47 -0.57
CA ASP A 178 24.87 -11.21 -1.80
C ASP A 178 23.87 -10.79 -2.89
N PRO A 179 24.26 -10.89 -4.17
CA PRO A 179 23.36 -10.66 -5.29
C PRO A 179 22.11 -11.54 -5.17
N LYS A 180 20.94 -10.94 -5.32
CA LYS A 180 19.68 -11.68 -5.24
C LYS A 180 19.52 -12.59 -6.45
N PRO A 181 19.29 -13.89 -6.28
CA PRO A 181 19.00 -14.79 -7.38
C PRO A 181 17.66 -14.37 -8.04
N ARG A 182 17.69 -14.23 -9.35
CA ARG A 182 16.49 -13.92 -10.15
C ARG A 182 16.50 -14.80 -11.39
N LYS A 183 15.31 -15.08 -11.92
CA LYS A 183 15.19 -15.71 -13.23
C LYS A 183 15.79 -14.81 -14.31
N PRO A 184 16.40 -15.41 -15.35
CA PRO A 184 16.82 -14.67 -16.53
C PRO A 184 15.64 -13.93 -17.18
N LEU A 185 15.93 -12.82 -17.88
CA LEU A 185 14.87 -11.98 -18.44
C LEU A 185 14.06 -12.70 -19.54
N ASP A 186 14.71 -13.56 -20.31
CA ASP A 186 14.11 -14.35 -21.39
C ASP A 186 13.09 -15.40 -20.90
N GLU A 187 13.21 -15.85 -19.63
CA GLU A 187 12.17 -16.69 -19.01
C GLU A 187 10.91 -15.90 -18.60
N LEU A 188 11.03 -14.58 -18.49
CA LEU A 188 9.94 -13.72 -17.99
C LEU A 188 9.26 -12.92 -19.08
N VAL A 189 9.88 -12.76 -20.25
CA VAL A 189 9.41 -11.90 -21.32
C VAL A 189 9.02 -12.72 -22.55
N VAL A 190 7.79 -12.55 -22.99
CA VAL A 190 7.29 -13.13 -24.24
C VAL A 190 7.01 -11.99 -25.23
N TRP A 191 7.67 -12.01 -26.37
CA TRP A 191 7.46 -11.03 -27.44
C TRP A 191 6.40 -11.53 -28.43
N ALA A 192 5.26 -10.87 -28.50
CA ALA A 192 4.30 -11.03 -29.58
C ALA A 192 4.73 -10.09 -30.73
N LYS A 193 5.26 -10.66 -31.80
CA LYS A 193 5.71 -9.91 -33.01
C LYS A 193 4.75 -10.14 -34.15
#